data_4c44f97b977b903a71f3e0731211ee91
#
_entry.id   4c44f97b977b903a71f3e0731211ee91
#
_cell.length_a   1.000
_cell.length_b   1.000
_cell.length_c   1.000
_cell.angle_alpha   90.00
_cell.angle_beta   90.00
_cell.angle_gamma   90.00
#
_symmetry.space_group_name_H-M   'P 1'
#
loop_
_entity.id
_entity.type
_entity.pdbx_description
1 polymer ?
#
loop_
_entity_poly.entity_id
_entity_poly.type
_entity_poly.pdbx_seq_one_letter_code
_entity_poly.pdbx_strand_id
1 'polypeptide(L)'
;MDAHQIPFLGDVMGFAFLDPKCVAMNEIEILIVEDNRYDADLTLRVLQKQNLANKIIHLSDGAEALDYIFAKGRFLNRDLNQMPRVIFLDLKMPKVNGLEVLQAIKADGRARSIPVVILTSSAEDPDIKQCYELGANSYIVKPVEFDTFAKVVSDLGFYWMVINKTL
;
A
#
# COMPACT_ATOMS: atom_id res chain seq x y z
N MET A 1 -61.06 21.70 33.71
CA MET A 1 -60.77 22.61 32.61
C MET A 1 -59.40 22.34 32.13
N ASP A 2 -59.34 21.65 31.03
CA ASP A 2 -58.20 20.86 30.58
C ASP A 2 -57.15 21.69 29.90
N ALA A 3 -55.90 21.51 30.34
CA ALA A 3 -54.73 22.06 29.69
C ALA A 3 -54.35 21.14 28.52
N HIS A 4 -54.42 21.64 27.31
CA HIS A 4 -54.03 20.98 26.09
C HIS A 4 -52.54 20.66 26.08
N GLN A 5 -52.25 19.39 26.06
CA GLN A 5 -50.95 18.83 25.85
C GLN A 5 -50.64 18.87 24.34
N ILE A 6 -49.65 19.67 23.95
CA ILE A 6 -49.09 19.70 22.59
C ILE A 6 -48.16 18.49 22.48
N PRO A 7 -48.28 17.60 21.50
CA PRO A 7 -47.33 16.54 21.32
C PRO A 7 -46.02 17.10 20.72
N PHE A 8 -44.93 16.81 21.37
CA PHE A 8 -43.58 17.10 20.99
C PHE A 8 -43.24 16.27 19.74
N LEU A 9 -43.13 16.94 18.61
CA LEU A 9 -42.60 16.37 17.36
C LEU A 9 -41.05 16.23 17.49
N GLY A 10 -40.63 15.18 18.13
CA GLY A 10 -39.25 14.73 18.12
C GLY A 10 -39.21 13.40 17.42
N ASP A 11 -38.57 13.36 16.24
CA ASP A 11 -37.97 12.21 15.61
C ASP A 11 -38.19 12.19 14.10
N VAL A 12 -37.53 13.08 13.41
CA VAL A 12 -37.20 12.85 11.99
C VAL A 12 -35.79 13.37 11.72
N MET A 13 -34.80 12.63 12.14
CA MET A 13 -33.50 12.53 11.50
C MET A 13 -32.84 11.27 12.04
N GLY A 14 -33.21 10.15 11.45
CA GLY A 14 -32.45 8.93 11.56
C GLY A 14 -31.08 9.12 10.91
N PHE A 15 -30.15 9.70 11.65
CA PHE A 15 -28.75 9.42 11.41
C PHE A 15 -28.58 7.93 11.73
N ALA A 16 -28.62 7.12 10.68
CA ALA A 16 -28.09 5.78 10.76
C ALA A 16 -26.63 5.95 11.21
N PHE A 17 -26.37 5.76 12.50
CA PHE A 17 -25.07 5.44 13.00
C PHE A 17 -24.66 4.18 12.25
N LEU A 18 -23.88 4.35 11.17
CA LEU A 18 -23.16 3.26 10.57
C LEU A 18 -22.36 2.64 11.70
N ASP A 19 -22.69 1.40 12.03
CA ASP A 19 -21.99 0.60 13.03
C ASP A 19 -20.48 0.68 12.71
N PRO A 20 -19.61 1.17 13.62
CA PRO A 20 -18.18 1.22 13.38
C PRO A 20 -17.56 -0.15 13.07
N LYS A 21 -18.33 -1.22 13.25
CA LYS A 21 -17.95 -2.60 12.90
C LYS A 21 -18.16 -2.94 11.42
N CYS A 22 -18.81 -2.09 10.63
CA CYS A 22 -18.93 -2.24 9.18
C CYS A 22 -17.84 -1.51 8.38
N VAL A 23 -16.88 -0.86 9.02
CA VAL A 23 -15.66 -0.41 8.34
C VAL A 23 -14.87 -1.66 8.01
N ALA A 24 -14.74 -1.94 6.72
CA ALA A 24 -14.13 -3.12 6.14
C ALA A 24 -12.83 -3.51 6.88
N MET A 25 -12.94 -4.50 7.76
CA MET A 25 -11.79 -5.11 8.39
C MET A 25 -11.04 -5.86 7.29
N ASN A 26 -9.83 -5.42 6.99
CA ASN A 26 -8.75 -6.13 6.30
C ASN A 26 -8.19 -5.60 4.98
N GLU A 27 -8.50 -4.42 4.53
CA GLU A 27 -7.81 -3.87 3.35
C GLU A 27 -6.37 -3.50 3.71
N ILE A 28 -5.41 -4.15 3.05
CA ILE A 28 -4.01 -3.75 3.12
C ILE A 28 -3.83 -2.54 2.24
N GLU A 29 -3.35 -1.47 2.83
CA GLU A 29 -3.18 -0.22 2.12
C GLU A 29 -1.82 -0.15 1.43
N ILE A 30 -0.75 -0.55 2.13
CA ILE A 30 0.62 -0.52 1.59
C ILE A 30 1.28 -1.88 1.76
N LEU A 31 1.84 -2.39 0.66
CA LEU A 31 2.75 -3.53 0.67
C LEU A 31 4.17 -3.03 0.47
N ILE A 32 5.06 -3.31 1.42
CA ILE A 32 6.49 -3.03 1.33
C ILE A 32 7.22 -4.34 1.04
N VAL A 33 8.03 -4.37 -0.01
CA VAL A 33 8.86 -5.51 -0.38
C VAL A 33 10.32 -5.05 -0.35
N GLU A 34 11.04 -5.48 0.68
CA GLU A 34 12.36 -4.95 1.03
C GLU A 34 13.12 -5.97 1.88
N ASP A 35 14.31 -6.39 1.46
CA ASP A 35 15.13 -7.36 2.20
C ASP A 35 16.03 -6.72 3.27
N ASN A 36 16.35 -5.43 3.11
CA ASN A 36 17.10 -4.68 4.10
C ASN A 36 16.21 -4.26 5.26
N ARG A 37 16.41 -4.87 6.42
CA ARG A 37 15.63 -4.60 7.64
C ARG A 37 15.65 -3.14 8.08
N TYR A 38 16.79 -2.45 7.92
CA TYR A 38 16.90 -1.04 8.32
C TYR A 38 16.04 -0.14 7.44
N ASP A 39 16.06 -0.35 6.13
CA ASP A 39 15.24 0.41 5.18
C ASP A 39 13.76 0.11 5.38
N ALA A 40 13.41 -1.16 5.59
CA ALA A 40 12.04 -1.58 5.89
C ALA A 40 11.52 -0.94 7.19
N ASP A 41 12.27 -1.04 8.29
CA ASP A 41 11.89 -0.47 9.59
C ASP A 41 11.74 1.05 9.50
N LEU A 42 12.64 1.71 8.78
CA LEU A 42 12.58 3.15 8.57
C LEU A 42 11.32 3.55 7.80
N THR A 43 11.07 2.88 6.67
CA THR A 43 9.88 3.11 5.85
C THR A 43 8.61 2.91 6.68
N LEU A 44 8.52 1.82 7.43
CA LEU A 44 7.39 1.53 8.31
C LEU A 44 7.16 2.62 9.35
N ARG A 45 8.23 3.04 10.07
CA ARG A 45 8.14 4.09 11.11
C ARG A 45 7.68 5.43 10.53
N VAL A 46 8.18 5.81 9.37
CA VAL A 46 7.79 7.08 8.73
C VAL A 46 6.31 7.05 8.36
N LEU A 47 5.84 6.00 7.70
CA LEU A 47 4.44 5.87 7.29
C LEU A 47 3.49 5.81 8.49
N GLN A 48 3.85 5.08 9.55
CA GLN A 48 3.06 5.00 10.78
C GLN A 48 3.00 6.33 11.52
N LYS A 49 4.13 7.05 11.63
CA LYS A 49 4.19 8.37 12.28
C LYS A 49 3.30 9.40 11.60
N GLN A 50 3.14 9.29 10.29
CA GLN A 50 2.30 10.19 9.50
C GLN A 50 0.83 9.76 9.45
N ASN A 51 0.46 8.64 10.08
CA ASN A 51 -0.88 8.05 9.99
C ASN A 51 -1.39 7.89 8.54
N LEU A 52 -0.48 7.60 7.61
CA LEU A 52 -0.79 7.55 6.18
C LEU A 52 -1.43 6.22 5.77
N ALA A 53 -1.25 5.17 6.57
CA ALA A 53 -1.83 3.87 6.30
C ALA A 53 -2.17 3.15 7.61
N ASN A 54 -3.37 2.56 7.68
CA ASN A 54 -3.80 1.79 8.84
C ASN A 54 -3.27 0.37 8.81
N LYS A 55 -2.97 -0.15 7.63
CA LYS A 55 -2.47 -1.51 7.47
C LYS A 55 -1.37 -1.61 6.44
N ILE A 56 -0.16 -1.81 6.95
CA ILE A 56 1.06 -2.00 6.16
C ILE A 56 1.54 -3.42 6.36
N ILE A 57 1.89 -4.10 5.26
CA ILE A 57 2.58 -5.39 5.30
C ILE A 57 3.98 -5.20 4.76
N HIS A 58 4.96 -5.78 5.46
CA HIS A 58 6.33 -5.91 5.01
C HIS A 58 6.62 -7.37 4.66
N LEU A 59 7.20 -7.59 3.48
CA LEU A 59 7.70 -8.86 2.99
C LEU A 59 9.18 -8.72 2.65
N SER A 60 9.96 -9.73 2.99
CA SER A 60 11.41 -9.64 3.00
C SER A 60 12.10 -10.13 1.72
N ASP A 61 11.36 -10.66 0.76
CA ASP A 61 11.90 -11.07 -0.54
C ASP A 61 10.82 -11.12 -1.63
N GLY A 62 11.26 -11.16 -2.88
CA GLY A 62 10.35 -11.16 -4.04
C GLY A 62 9.50 -12.42 -4.16
N ALA A 63 10.00 -13.59 -3.72
CA ALA A 63 9.22 -14.83 -3.76
C ALA A 63 8.04 -14.73 -2.79
N GLU A 64 8.28 -14.23 -1.58
CA GLU A 64 7.24 -13.97 -0.58
C GLU A 64 6.20 -12.96 -1.08
N ALA A 65 6.67 -11.92 -1.80
CA ALA A 65 5.78 -10.94 -2.41
C ALA A 65 4.84 -11.57 -3.46
N LEU A 66 5.37 -12.43 -4.33
CA LEU A 66 4.56 -13.15 -5.31
C LEU A 66 3.59 -14.13 -4.65
N ASP A 67 4.03 -14.85 -3.62
CA ASP A 67 3.15 -15.74 -2.85
C ASP A 67 2.00 -14.95 -2.21
N TYR A 68 2.29 -13.77 -1.68
CA TYR A 68 1.27 -12.89 -1.12
C TYR A 68 0.27 -12.39 -2.18
N ILE A 69 0.76 -11.81 -3.27
CA ILE A 69 -0.08 -11.23 -4.34
C ILE A 69 -1.00 -12.30 -4.96
N PHE A 70 -0.48 -13.50 -5.18
CA PHE A 70 -1.21 -14.59 -5.85
C PHE A 70 -1.86 -15.60 -4.90
N ALA A 71 -1.90 -15.31 -3.59
CA ALA A 71 -2.44 -16.19 -2.56
C ALA A 71 -1.88 -17.60 -2.63
N LYS A 72 -0.55 -17.73 -2.57
CA LYS A 72 0.18 -19.00 -2.59
C LYS A 72 0.89 -19.26 -1.26
N GLY A 73 1.46 -20.46 -1.12
CA GLY A 73 2.24 -20.82 0.06
C GLY A 73 1.51 -20.53 1.36
N ARG A 74 2.15 -19.80 2.27
CA ARG A 74 1.56 -19.43 3.57
C ARG A 74 0.37 -18.48 3.46
N PHE A 75 0.14 -17.87 2.30
CA PHE A 75 -0.94 -16.91 2.03
C PHE A 75 -2.12 -17.53 1.28
N LEU A 76 -2.20 -18.86 1.17
CA LEU A 76 -3.22 -19.58 0.40
C LEU A 76 -4.66 -19.18 0.74
N ASN A 77 -4.91 -18.82 2.00
CA ASN A 77 -6.25 -18.43 2.49
C ASN A 77 -6.52 -16.92 2.38
N ARG A 78 -5.62 -16.16 1.73
CA ARG A 78 -5.81 -14.72 1.54
C ARG A 78 -6.92 -14.45 0.52
N ASP A 79 -7.77 -13.50 0.82
CA ASP A 79 -8.78 -13.02 -0.13
C ASP A 79 -8.10 -12.23 -1.27
N LEU A 80 -8.22 -12.73 -2.49
CA LEU A 80 -7.65 -12.13 -3.70
C LEU A 80 -8.41 -10.87 -4.15
N ASN A 81 -9.57 -10.56 -3.58
CA ASN A 81 -10.27 -9.31 -3.85
C ASN A 81 -9.70 -8.14 -3.02
N GLN A 82 -8.90 -8.46 -2.00
CA GLN A 82 -8.26 -7.46 -1.13
C GLN A 82 -6.81 -7.22 -1.58
N MET A 83 -6.63 -6.45 -2.65
CA MET A 83 -5.30 -6.07 -3.14
C MET A 83 -4.79 -4.82 -2.42
N PRO A 84 -3.45 -4.67 -2.27
CA PRO A 84 -2.88 -3.45 -1.72
C PRO A 84 -3.17 -2.26 -2.63
N ARG A 85 -3.32 -1.09 -2.05
CA ARG A 85 -3.52 0.16 -2.79
C ARG A 85 -2.25 0.63 -3.50
N VAL A 86 -1.09 0.29 -2.95
CA VAL A 86 0.23 0.57 -3.54
C VAL A 86 1.25 -0.45 -3.06
N ILE A 87 2.24 -0.73 -3.90
CA ILE A 87 3.39 -1.57 -3.57
C ILE A 87 4.65 -0.72 -3.63
N PHE A 88 5.42 -0.67 -2.55
CA PHE A 88 6.80 -0.16 -2.52
C PHE A 88 7.73 -1.35 -2.68
N LEU A 89 8.55 -1.33 -3.74
CA LEU A 89 9.30 -2.49 -4.20
C LEU A 89 10.78 -2.13 -4.38
N ASP A 90 11.66 -2.81 -3.65
CA ASP A 90 13.09 -2.78 -3.97
C ASP A 90 13.41 -3.70 -5.15
N LEU A 91 14.41 -3.34 -5.94
CA LEU A 91 14.89 -4.14 -7.06
C LEU A 91 15.90 -5.21 -6.62
N LYS A 92 16.80 -4.85 -5.72
CA LYS A 92 17.98 -5.68 -5.39
C LYS A 92 17.68 -6.61 -4.19
N MET A 93 16.89 -7.64 -4.44
CA MET A 93 16.54 -8.63 -3.44
C MET A 93 17.04 -10.03 -3.81
N PRO A 94 17.30 -10.92 -2.81
CA PRO A 94 17.67 -12.30 -3.06
C PRO A 94 16.50 -13.12 -3.61
N LYS A 95 16.81 -14.26 -4.24
CA LYS A 95 15.89 -15.27 -4.81
C LYS A 95 15.14 -14.78 -6.03
N VAL A 96 14.15 -13.91 -5.84
CA VAL A 96 13.37 -13.26 -6.90
C VAL A 96 13.61 -11.76 -6.78
N ASN A 97 14.18 -11.17 -7.82
CA ASN A 97 14.48 -9.73 -7.83
C ASN A 97 13.22 -8.89 -8.11
N GLY A 98 13.30 -7.59 -7.84
CA GLY A 98 12.16 -6.70 -7.99
C GLY A 98 11.64 -6.55 -9.41
N LEU A 99 12.50 -6.68 -10.43
CA LEU A 99 12.06 -6.66 -11.83
C LEU A 99 11.18 -7.87 -12.16
N GLU A 100 11.54 -9.06 -11.67
CA GLU A 100 10.74 -10.27 -11.85
C GLU A 100 9.39 -10.14 -11.13
N VAL A 101 9.38 -9.55 -9.94
CA VAL A 101 8.14 -9.26 -9.18
C VAL A 101 7.26 -8.28 -9.96
N LEU A 102 7.83 -7.17 -10.44
CA LEU A 102 7.13 -6.17 -11.23
C LEU A 102 6.52 -6.78 -12.49
N GLN A 103 7.30 -7.55 -13.24
CA GLN A 103 6.85 -8.24 -14.44
C GLN A 103 5.68 -9.17 -14.15
N ALA A 104 5.76 -9.99 -13.10
CA ALA A 104 4.70 -10.91 -12.72
C ALA A 104 3.40 -10.19 -12.33
N ILE A 105 3.50 -9.10 -11.56
CA ILE A 105 2.35 -8.27 -11.18
C ILE A 105 1.69 -7.65 -12.41
N LYS A 106 2.47 -7.05 -13.30
CA LYS A 106 1.93 -6.34 -14.48
C LYS A 106 1.40 -7.28 -15.57
N ALA A 107 1.82 -8.53 -15.57
CA ALA A 107 1.29 -9.58 -16.46
C ALA A 107 -0.04 -10.18 -15.98
N ASP A 108 -0.38 -10.08 -14.69
CA ASP A 108 -1.60 -10.65 -14.13
C ASP A 108 -2.81 -9.72 -14.32
N GLY A 109 -3.93 -10.27 -14.79
CA GLY A 109 -5.14 -9.49 -15.10
C GLY A 109 -5.77 -8.78 -13.90
N ARG A 110 -5.54 -9.25 -12.66
CA ARG A 110 -6.10 -8.69 -11.42
C ARG A 110 -5.11 -7.74 -10.74
N ALA A 111 -3.83 -8.11 -10.75
CA ALA A 111 -2.80 -7.36 -10.02
C ALA A 111 -2.20 -6.20 -10.84
N ARG A 112 -2.31 -6.21 -12.17
CA ARG A 112 -1.66 -5.22 -13.06
C ARG A 112 -2.05 -3.77 -12.77
N SER A 113 -3.25 -3.54 -12.24
CA SER A 113 -3.74 -2.20 -11.91
C SER A 113 -3.15 -1.65 -10.62
N ILE A 114 -2.54 -2.48 -9.78
CA ILE A 114 -1.92 -2.04 -8.54
C ILE A 114 -0.75 -1.11 -8.88
N PRO A 115 -0.72 0.12 -8.33
CA PRO A 115 0.43 1.00 -8.48
C PRO A 115 1.68 0.36 -7.84
N VAL A 116 2.78 0.36 -8.59
CA VAL A 116 4.08 -0.11 -8.10
C VAL A 116 5.07 1.05 -8.14
N VAL A 117 5.58 1.41 -6.97
CA VAL A 117 6.62 2.40 -6.76
C VAL A 117 7.93 1.68 -6.48
N ILE A 118 8.88 1.83 -7.36
CA ILE A 118 10.23 1.31 -7.16
C ILE A 118 10.95 2.22 -6.15
N LEU A 119 11.48 1.62 -5.10
CA LEU A 119 12.23 2.32 -4.06
C LEU A 119 13.53 1.54 -3.82
N THR A 120 14.61 1.92 -4.49
CA THR A 120 15.83 1.13 -4.59
C THR A 120 17.11 1.96 -4.49
N SER A 121 18.20 1.32 -4.11
CA SER A 121 19.55 1.94 -4.16
C SER A 121 20.14 1.98 -5.55
N SER A 122 19.54 1.33 -6.55
CA SER A 122 20.01 1.39 -7.94
C SER A 122 19.71 2.73 -8.59
N ALA A 123 20.71 3.35 -9.20
CA ALA A 123 20.59 4.58 -9.99
C ALA A 123 21.00 4.33 -11.45
N GLU A 124 21.00 3.06 -11.90
CA GLU A 124 21.44 2.70 -13.23
C GLU A 124 20.36 2.95 -14.27
N ASP A 125 20.68 3.66 -15.35
CA ASP A 125 19.72 4.00 -16.42
C ASP A 125 19.02 2.77 -17.02
N PRO A 126 19.68 1.60 -17.23
CA PRO A 126 18.99 0.40 -17.72
C PRO A 126 17.88 -0.08 -16.79
N ASP A 127 18.12 -0.05 -15.47
CA ASP A 127 17.11 -0.48 -14.48
C ASP A 127 15.91 0.45 -14.51
N ILE A 128 16.15 1.77 -14.57
CA ILE A 128 15.10 2.79 -14.65
C ILE A 128 14.23 2.56 -15.89
N LYS A 129 14.88 2.43 -17.05
CA LYS A 129 14.19 2.22 -18.33
C LYS A 129 13.33 0.95 -18.29
N GLN A 130 13.91 -0.16 -17.86
CA GLN A 130 13.23 -1.46 -17.79
C GLN A 130 12.02 -1.42 -16.85
N CYS A 131 12.14 -0.75 -15.69
CA CYS A 131 11.01 -0.60 -14.77
C CYS A 131 9.83 0.13 -15.40
N TYR A 132 10.09 1.24 -16.10
CA TYR A 132 9.01 1.97 -16.77
C TYR A 132 8.41 1.20 -17.96
N GLU A 133 9.23 0.48 -18.73
CA GLU A 133 8.75 -0.40 -19.80
C GLU A 133 7.86 -1.52 -19.28
N LEU A 134 8.14 -2.04 -18.08
CA LEU A 134 7.32 -3.04 -17.39
C LEU A 134 6.06 -2.44 -16.70
N GLY A 135 5.91 -1.12 -16.67
CA GLY A 135 4.74 -0.44 -16.12
C GLY A 135 4.86 -0.02 -14.65
N ALA A 136 6.07 0.23 -14.15
CA ALA A 136 6.23 0.90 -12.86
C ALA A 136 5.59 2.30 -12.89
N ASN A 137 5.00 2.70 -11.78
CA ASN A 137 4.31 3.98 -11.65
C ASN A 137 5.27 5.10 -11.21
N SER A 138 6.32 4.75 -10.48
CA SER A 138 7.38 5.67 -10.05
C SER A 138 8.66 4.91 -9.81
N TYR A 139 9.79 5.58 -10.01
CA TYR A 139 11.11 5.06 -9.72
C TYR A 139 11.85 6.06 -8.84
N ILE A 140 12.23 5.66 -7.65
CA ILE A 140 12.87 6.49 -6.64
C ILE A 140 14.18 5.85 -6.23
N VAL A 141 15.28 6.57 -6.41
CA VAL A 141 16.58 6.18 -5.87
C VAL A 141 16.60 6.53 -4.39
N LYS A 142 16.86 5.54 -3.53
CA LYS A 142 16.97 5.75 -2.07
C LYS A 142 18.07 6.74 -1.75
N PRO A 143 17.78 7.88 -1.10
CA PRO A 143 18.81 8.82 -0.65
C PRO A 143 19.71 8.19 0.42
N VAL A 144 20.95 8.59 0.46
CA VAL A 144 21.93 8.13 1.46
C VAL A 144 21.63 8.71 2.84
N GLU A 145 21.10 9.94 2.88
CA GLU A 145 20.80 10.65 4.12
C GLU A 145 19.42 10.25 4.67
N PHE A 146 19.41 9.93 5.97
CA PHE A 146 18.21 9.50 6.69
C PHE A 146 17.03 10.47 6.58
N ASP A 147 17.25 11.77 6.82
CA ASP A 147 16.18 12.76 6.83
C ASP A 147 15.57 12.94 5.42
N THR A 148 16.41 12.89 4.40
CA THR A 148 15.97 12.95 3.00
C THR A 148 15.17 11.70 2.63
N PHE A 149 15.62 10.52 3.03
CA PHE A 149 14.87 9.28 2.80
C PHE A 149 13.51 9.30 3.50
N ALA A 150 13.48 9.70 4.77
CA ALA A 150 12.25 9.81 5.54
C ALA A 150 11.25 10.79 4.89
N LYS A 151 11.74 11.92 4.36
CA LYS A 151 10.92 12.87 3.63
C LYS A 151 10.34 12.26 2.35
N VAL A 152 11.16 11.60 1.54
CA VAL A 152 10.71 10.92 0.30
C VAL A 152 9.64 9.88 0.59
N VAL A 153 9.82 9.03 1.59
CA VAL A 153 8.82 8.02 1.99
C VAL A 153 7.52 8.68 2.45
N SER A 154 7.62 9.77 3.23
CA SER A 154 6.44 10.53 3.68
C SER A 154 5.67 11.12 2.50
N ASP A 155 6.37 11.75 1.56
CA ASP A 155 5.77 12.38 0.37
C ASP A 155 5.10 11.33 -0.54
N LEU A 156 5.73 10.17 -0.74
CA LEU A 156 5.17 9.04 -1.47
C LEU A 156 3.92 8.48 -0.79
N GLY A 157 4.02 8.23 0.52
CA GLY A 157 2.87 7.76 1.30
C GLY A 157 1.69 8.72 1.19
N PHE A 158 1.92 10.02 1.35
CA PHE A 158 0.88 11.03 1.23
C PHE A 158 0.28 11.07 -0.18
N TYR A 159 1.11 11.02 -1.23
CA TYR A 159 0.63 11.01 -2.61
C TYR A 159 -0.27 9.80 -2.88
N TRP A 160 0.22 8.59 -2.60
CA TRP A 160 -0.49 7.36 -2.94
C TRP A 160 -1.70 7.06 -2.06
N MET A 161 -1.68 7.49 -0.79
CA MET A 161 -2.77 7.22 0.15
C MET A 161 -3.83 8.31 0.19
N VAL A 162 -3.46 9.56 -0.06
CA VAL A 162 -4.36 10.72 0.11
C VAL A 162 -4.72 11.38 -1.21
N ILE A 163 -3.73 11.64 -2.06
CA ILE A 163 -3.95 12.41 -3.31
C ILE A 163 -4.40 11.51 -4.44
N ASN A 164 -3.71 10.37 -4.65
CA ASN A 164 -4.01 9.48 -5.76
C ASN A 164 -5.34 8.74 -5.53
N LYS A 165 -6.19 8.74 -6.54
CA LYS A 165 -7.44 7.95 -6.54
C LYS A 165 -7.22 6.70 -7.37
N THR A 166 -7.33 5.55 -6.73
CA THR A 166 -7.40 4.25 -7.41
C THR A 166 -8.85 3.99 -7.83
N LEU A 167 -9.01 3.36 -8.99
CA LEU A 167 -10.32 2.93 -9.51
C LEU A 167 -10.83 1.72 -8.73
#